data_fb02ba4507acec39dbb7e603db4a3c1f
#
_entry.id   fb02ba4507acec39dbb7e603db4a3c1f
#
_cell.length_a   1.000
_cell.length_b   1.000
_cell.length_c   1.000
_cell.angle_alpha   90.00
_cell.angle_beta   90.00
_cell.angle_gamma   90.00
#
_symmetry.space_group_name_H-M   'P 1'
#
loop_
_entity.id
_entity.type
_entity.pdbx_description
1 polymer ?
#
loop_
_entity_poly.entity_id
_entity_poly.type
_entity_poly.pdbx_seq_one_letter_code
_entity_poly.pdbx_strand_id
1 'polypeptide(L)'
;KQAGISLAGGHSIDSPEPIFGLSVSGIVEVKNLKRNIGAKVNDTLFLTKPLGIGILSTAQKKKIVSTNDHATAVKQMCTLNDIGYKLAAIHGVNAVTDVTGFGLAGHLLEVCKGSNTSAEISFDKLPLLPNILKYIENDCVPGGTQRNFDSYGDQISRLSNLERSIICDPQTSGGLLVSVSNEALGEFEKLMELNGLNLNPIGKITKKNDESKTIVLK
;
A
#
# COMPACT_ATOMS: atom_id res chain seq x y z
N LYS A 1 -21.70 6.69 6.43
CA LYS A 1 -21.85 6.73 7.91
C LYS A 1 -20.55 6.36 8.63
N GLN A 2 -19.89 5.25 8.25
CA GLN A 2 -18.66 4.81 8.92
C GLN A 2 -17.54 5.86 8.86
N ALA A 3 -17.39 6.53 7.73
CA ALA A 3 -16.39 7.60 7.56
C ALA A 3 -16.72 8.90 8.32
N GLY A 4 -17.91 9.03 8.89
CA GLY A 4 -18.34 10.24 9.63
C GLY A 4 -18.55 11.48 8.77
N ILE A 5 -18.62 11.32 7.43
CA ILE A 5 -18.80 12.40 6.47
C ILE A 5 -20.16 12.30 5.75
N SER A 6 -20.66 13.44 5.28
CA SER A 6 -21.92 13.53 4.55
C SER A 6 -21.71 13.28 3.06
N LEU A 7 -22.65 12.59 2.42
CA LEU A 7 -22.78 12.59 0.98
C LEU A 7 -23.43 13.92 0.55
N ALA A 8 -22.63 14.80 -0.04
CA ALA A 8 -23.06 16.18 -0.35
C ALA A 8 -23.74 16.32 -1.72
N GLY A 9 -23.55 15.36 -2.61
CA GLY A 9 -24.12 15.38 -3.95
C GLY A 9 -23.62 14.23 -4.81
N GLY A 10 -24.03 14.20 -6.06
CA GLY A 10 -23.64 13.19 -7.02
C GLY A 10 -24.17 13.50 -8.41
N HIS A 11 -23.70 12.75 -9.38
CA HIS A 11 -24.09 12.82 -10.77
C HIS A 11 -24.25 11.41 -11.33
N SER A 12 -25.21 11.22 -12.22
CA SER A 12 -25.40 9.97 -12.95
C SER A 12 -24.98 10.18 -14.40
N ILE A 13 -24.31 9.18 -14.95
CA ILE A 13 -23.90 9.17 -16.38
C ILE A 13 -24.52 7.94 -17.06
N ASP A 14 -24.77 8.06 -18.34
CA ASP A 14 -25.09 6.92 -19.19
C ASP A 14 -23.79 6.18 -19.53
N SER A 15 -23.76 4.87 -19.28
CA SER A 15 -22.59 4.03 -19.51
C SER A 15 -23.01 2.60 -19.81
N PRO A 16 -22.34 1.93 -20.78
CA PRO A 16 -22.62 0.51 -21.09
C PRO A 16 -22.28 -0.45 -19.94
N GLU A 17 -21.46 -0.02 -19.00
CA GLU A 17 -21.07 -0.79 -17.82
C GLU A 17 -21.33 0.03 -16.54
N PRO A 18 -21.71 -0.62 -15.41
CA PRO A 18 -21.88 0.08 -14.14
C PRO A 18 -20.55 0.72 -13.69
N ILE A 19 -20.55 2.03 -13.54
CA ILE A 19 -19.44 2.80 -12.99
C ILE A 19 -19.89 3.45 -11.70
N PHE A 20 -19.09 3.31 -10.64
CA PHE A 20 -19.29 4.00 -9.39
C PHE A 20 -17.97 4.57 -8.88
N GLY A 21 -17.96 5.81 -8.47
CA GLY A 21 -16.80 6.48 -7.90
C GLY A 21 -17.20 7.57 -6.93
N LEU A 22 -16.28 7.97 -6.08
CA LEU A 22 -16.47 9.06 -5.11
C LEU A 22 -15.39 10.12 -5.34
N SER A 23 -15.81 11.39 -5.32
CA SER A 23 -14.90 12.52 -5.17
C SER A 23 -15.00 12.99 -3.71
N VAL A 24 -13.86 12.96 -3.00
CA VAL A 24 -13.79 13.33 -1.59
C VAL A 24 -12.96 14.59 -1.45
N SER A 25 -13.55 15.63 -0.84
CA SER A 25 -12.89 16.89 -0.55
C SER A 25 -12.75 17.08 0.95
N GLY A 26 -11.64 17.67 1.38
CA GLY A 26 -11.37 17.95 2.78
C GLY A 26 -10.45 19.14 2.94
N ILE A 27 -10.29 19.60 4.20
CA ILE A 27 -9.40 20.68 4.57
C ILE A 27 -8.36 20.12 5.54
N VAL A 28 -7.10 20.47 5.33
CA VAL A 28 -5.98 20.09 6.21
C VAL A 28 -5.13 21.33 6.50
N GLU A 29 -4.66 21.47 7.74
CA GLU A 29 -3.66 22.49 8.07
C GLU A 29 -2.35 22.18 7.34
N VAL A 30 -1.71 23.20 6.77
CA VAL A 30 -0.48 23.03 5.96
C VAL A 30 0.61 22.25 6.71
N LYS A 31 0.76 22.47 8.03
CA LYS A 31 1.72 21.74 8.87
C LYS A 31 1.46 20.24 8.96
N ASN A 32 0.20 19.82 8.77
CA ASN A 32 -0.24 18.43 8.84
C ASN A 32 -0.36 17.77 7.45
N LEU A 33 -0.06 18.52 6.38
CA LEU A 33 -0.11 17.96 5.03
C LEU A 33 0.99 16.91 4.85
N LYS A 34 0.59 15.68 4.63
CA LYS A 34 1.49 14.58 4.25
C LYS A 34 1.40 14.34 2.75
N ARG A 35 2.54 14.15 2.14
CA ARG A 35 2.68 13.90 0.70
C ARG A 35 3.24 12.52 0.48
N ASN A 36 3.14 12.02 -0.74
CA ASN A 36 3.85 10.82 -1.20
C ASN A 36 5.33 11.07 -1.53
N ILE A 37 5.87 12.22 -1.12
CA ILE A 37 7.27 12.63 -1.25
C ILE A 37 7.74 13.22 0.08
N GLY A 38 9.06 13.31 0.26
CA GLY A 38 9.66 13.88 1.48
C GLY A 38 10.23 12.83 2.44
N ALA A 39 10.23 11.55 2.04
CA ALA A 39 10.92 10.48 2.77
C ALA A 39 12.42 10.79 2.90
N LYS A 40 13.00 10.50 4.05
CA LYS A 40 14.39 10.79 4.38
C LYS A 40 15.20 9.52 4.55
N VAL A 41 16.48 9.58 4.24
CA VAL A 41 17.41 8.47 4.47
C VAL A 41 17.35 8.03 5.94
N ASN A 42 17.27 6.73 6.17
CA ASN A 42 17.08 6.03 7.44
C ASN A 42 15.65 6.06 7.99
N ASP A 43 14.67 6.64 7.30
CA ASP A 43 13.29 6.45 7.67
C ASP A 43 12.92 4.96 7.63
N THR A 44 12.15 4.52 8.61
CA THR A 44 11.55 3.18 8.66
C THR A 44 10.25 3.16 7.87
N LEU A 45 10.02 2.09 7.13
CA LEU A 45 8.82 1.89 6.31
C LEU A 45 7.82 0.95 7.00
N PHE A 46 6.57 1.35 7.01
CA PHE A 46 5.44 0.56 7.52
C PHE A 46 4.31 0.48 6.51
N LEU A 47 3.53 -0.60 6.59
CA LEU A 47 2.33 -0.79 5.77
C LEU A 47 1.14 -1.10 6.69
N THR A 48 0.07 -0.30 6.60
CA THR A 48 -1.06 -0.37 7.55
C THR A 48 -2.08 -1.47 7.26
N LYS A 49 -2.06 -2.06 6.07
CA LYS A 49 -2.93 -3.19 5.70
C LYS A 49 -2.14 -4.25 4.94
N PRO A 50 -2.49 -5.54 5.07
CA PRO A 50 -1.84 -6.62 4.33
C PRO A 50 -2.10 -6.55 2.82
N LEU A 51 -1.17 -7.12 2.05
CA LEU A 51 -1.23 -7.27 0.59
C LEU A 51 -1.99 -8.55 0.19
N GLY A 52 -2.51 -8.57 -1.05
CA GLY A 52 -3.09 -9.76 -1.66
C GLY A 52 -4.51 -9.59 -2.20
N ILE A 53 -5.07 -8.38 -2.23
CA ILE A 53 -6.44 -8.14 -2.72
C ILE A 53 -6.57 -8.49 -4.21
N GLY A 54 -5.58 -8.16 -5.04
CA GLY A 54 -5.60 -8.50 -6.46
C GLY A 54 -5.62 -10.02 -6.69
N ILE A 55 -4.82 -10.75 -5.91
CA ILE A 55 -4.75 -12.21 -5.92
C ILE A 55 -6.10 -12.81 -5.52
N LEU A 56 -6.70 -12.39 -4.39
CA LEU A 56 -8.01 -12.89 -3.93
C LEU A 56 -9.14 -12.53 -4.91
N SER A 57 -9.10 -11.34 -5.51
CA SER A 57 -10.06 -10.94 -6.54
C SER A 57 -9.95 -11.82 -7.81
N THR A 58 -8.73 -12.24 -8.17
CA THR A 58 -8.50 -13.17 -9.27
C THR A 58 -9.00 -14.58 -8.93
N ALA A 59 -8.76 -15.03 -7.69
CA ALA A 59 -9.30 -16.30 -7.19
C ALA A 59 -10.84 -16.31 -7.19
N GLN A 60 -11.46 -15.17 -6.86
CA GLN A 60 -12.92 -15.00 -6.95
C GLN A 60 -13.42 -15.11 -8.39
N LYS A 61 -12.76 -14.46 -9.35
CA LYS A 61 -13.10 -14.56 -10.79
C LYS A 61 -12.98 -16.01 -11.29
N LYS A 62 -11.97 -16.75 -10.81
CA LYS A 62 -11.78 -18.18 -11.09
C LYS A 62 -12.73 -19.09 -10.31
N LYS A 63 -13.56 -18.56 -9.40
CA LYS A 63 -14.51 -19.30 -8.55
C LYS A 63 -13.84 -20.33 -7.62
N ILE A 64 -12.61 -20.08 -7.20
CA ILE A 64 -11.84 -20.96 -6.30
C ILE A 64 -11.52 -20.35 -4.95
N VAL A 65 -11.89 -19.06 -4.73
CA VAL A 65 -11.73 -18.42 -3.43
C VAL A 65 -12.64 -19.07 -2.39
N SER A 66 -12.11 -19.34 -1.18
CA SER A 66 -12.94 -19.81 -0.07
C SER A 66 -13.89 -18.70 0.42
N THR A 67 -15.02 -19.09 0.99
CA THR A 67 -15.98 -18.14 1.57
C THR A 67 -15.32 -17.24 2.63
N ASN A 68 -14.44 -17.81 3.45
CA ASN A 68 -13.73 -17.07 4.49
C ASN A 68 -12.73 -16.05 3.93
N ASP A 69 -11.94 -16.45 2.92
CA ASP A 69 -10.95 -15.57 2.30
C ASP A 69 -11.62 -14.45 1.50
N HIS A 70 -12.76 -14.76 0.85
CA HIS A 70 -13.60 -13.74 0.21
C HIS A 70 -14.11 -12.71 1.24
N ALA A 71 -14.67 -13.19 2.36
CA ALA A 71 -15.16 -12.30 3.42
C ALA A 71 -14.02 -11.44 4.00
N THR A 72 -12.82 -12.02 4.16
CA THR A 72 -11.62 -11.32 4.61
C THR A 72 -11.22 -10.21 3.63
N ALA A 73 -11.21 -10.50 2.32
CA ALA A 73 -10.92 -9.51 1.30
C ALA A 73 -11.92 -8.35 1.31
N VAL A 74 -13.23 -8.66 1.39
CA VAL A 74 -14.28 -7.63 1.49
C VAL A 74 -14.11 -6.78 2.74
N LYS A 75 -13.90 -7.40 3.89
CA LYS A 75 -13.64 -6.68 5.15
C LYS A 75 -12.44 -5.74 5.01
N GLN A 76 -11.35 -6.23 4.43
CA GLN A 76 -10.14 -5.45 4.21
C GLN A 76 -10.40 -4.23 3.31
N MET A 77 -11.09 -4.40 2.20
CA MET A 77 -11.44 -3.30 1.29
C MET A 77 -12.38 -2.28 1.94
N CYS A 78 -13.27 -2.72 2.84
CA CYS A 78 -14.19 -1.84 3.58
C CYS A 78 -13.55 -1.17 4.80
N THR A 79 -12.37 -1.57 5.22
CA THR A 79 -11.63 -0.92 6.32
C THR A 79 -11.12 0.44 5.86
N LEU A 80 -11.47 1.50 6.59
CA LEU A 80 -11.04 2.85 6.27
C LEU A 80 -9.53 3.04 6.56
N ASN A 81 -8.92 3.98 5.83
CA ASN A 81 -7.56 4.46 6.10
C ASN A 81 -7.58 5.74 6.99
N ASP A 82 -8.56 5.85 7.88
CA ASP A 82 -8.77 6.98 8.79
C ASP A 82 -7.61 7.23 9.75
N ILE A 83 -6.81 6.20 10.01
CA ILE A 83 -5.54 6.33 10.74
C ILE A 83 -4.61 7.39 10.11
N GLY A 84 -4.71 7.61 8.80
CA GLY A 84 -3.94 8.64 8.08
C GLY A 84 -4.17 10.06 8.64
N TYR A 85 -5.37 10.37 9.09
CA TYR A 85 -5.67 11.64 9.74
C TYR A 85 -4.86 11.82 11.04
N LYS A 86 -4.74 10.77 11.86
CA LYS A 86 -3.98 10.80 13.10
C LYS A 86 -2.48 10.82 12.86
N LEU A 87 -2.00 10.07 11.86
CA LEU A 87 -0.59 10.08 11.42
C LEU A 87 -0.13 11.46 10.96
N ALA A 88 -1.04 12.25 10.39
CA ALA A 88 -0.73 13.58 9.91
C ALA A 88 -0.22 14.52 10.99
N ALA A 89 -0.59 14.32 12.25
CA ALA A 89 -0.15 15.11 13.39
C ALA A 89 1.27 14.79 13.86
N ILE A 90 1.81 13.61 13.52
CA ILE A 90 3.16 13.19 13.95
C ILE A 90 4.22 13.90 13.11
N HIS A 91 5.09 14.67 13.76
CA HIS A 91 6.09 15.48 13.06
C HIS A 91 7.09 14.67 12.25
N GLY A 92 7.49 13.50 12.70
CA GLY A 92 8.47 12.64 12.02
C GLY A 92 7.87 11.62 11.03
N VAL A 93 6.56 11.69 10.74
CA VAL A 93 5.98 11.01 9.58
C VAL A 93 6.28 11.86 8.35
N ASN A 94 7.27 11.45 7.55
CA ASN A 94 7.84 12.24 6.46
C ASN A 94 7.13 12.07 5.11
N ALA A 95 6.63 10.86 4.82
CA ALA A 95 5.86 10.59 3.60
C ALA A 95 4.75 9.56 3.86
N VAL A 96 3.62 9.74 3.19
CA VAL A 96 2.47 8.82 3.26
C VAL A 96 1.86 8.72 1.87
N THR A 97 1.57 7.49 1.43
CA THR A 97 0.76 7.21 0.24
C THR A 97 -0.12 5.99 0.48
N ASP A 98 -1.27 5.91 -0.16
CA ASP A 98 -2.04 4.67 -0.22
C ASP A 98 -1.46 3.72 -1.26
N VAL A 99 -1.56 2.43 -0.99
CA VAL A 99 -1.09 1.37 -1.91
C VAL A 99 -2.28 0.87 -2.70
N THR A 100 -2.33 1.17 -4.00
CA THR A 100 -3.45 0.84 -4.87
C THR A 100 -3.00 0.09 -6.14
N GLY A 101 -3.45 0.51 -7.31
CA GLY A 101 -3.32 -0.24 -8.56
C GLY A 101 -1.89 -0.55 -9.03
N PHE A 102 -0.91 0.24 -8.63
CA PHE A 102 0.50 -0.01 -8.98
C PHE A 102 1.22 -0.98 -8.03
N GLY A 103 0.52 -1.51 -7.02
CA GLY A 103 1.10 -2.39 -6.01
C GLY A 103 2.07 -1.66 -5.07
N LEU A 104 2.59 -2.39 -4.08
CA LEU A 104 3.54 -1.83 -3.11
C LEU A 104 4.77 -1.23 -3.81
N ALA A 105 5.33 -1.96 -4.77
CA ALA A 105 6.55 -1.55 -5.45
C ALA A 105 6.36 -0.25 -6.25
N GLY A 106 5.26 -0.10 -6.99
CA GLY A 106 5.00 1.10 -7.78
C GLY A 106 4.86 2.35 -6.89
N HIS A 107 4.09 2.26 -5.81
CA HIS A 107 3.90 3.39 -4.89
C HIS A 107 5.19 3.72 -4.10
N LEU A 108 5.98 2.71 -3.70
CA LEU A 108 7.28 2.97 -3.08
C LEU A 108 8.27 3.62 -4.06
N LEU A 109 8.24 3.25 -5.35
CA LEU A 109 9.04 3.92 -6.38
C LEU A 109 8.67 5.39 -6.54
N GLU A 110 7.38 5.74 -6.47
CA GLU A 110 6.93 7.14 -6.48
C GLU A 110 7.50 7.91 -5.28
N VAL A 111 7.41 7.32 -4.06
CA VAL A 111 7.99 7.90 -2.85
C VAL A 111 9.49 8.12 -3.01
N CYS A 112 10.23 7.10 -3.45
CA CYS A 112 11.69 7.19 -3.63
C CYS A 112 12.09 8.23 -4.66
N LYS A 113 11.45 8.24 -5.83
CA LYS A 113 11.73 9.20 -6.91
C LYS A 113 11.46 10.64 -6.46
N GLY A 114 10.28 10.89 -5.88
CA GLY A 114 9.90 12.21 -5.42
C GLY A 114 10.73 12.72 -4.25
N SER A 115 11.37 11.80 -3.49
CA SER A 115 12.24 12.12 -2.35
C SER A 115 13.73 12.09 -2.69
N ASN A 116 14.10 11.72 -3.91
CA ASN A 116 15.50 11.51 -4.35
C ASN A 116 16.24 10.49 -3.46
N THR A 117 15.59 9.37 -3.18
CA THR A 117 16.07 8.29 -2.30
C THR A 117 15.95 6.93 -2.98
N SER A 118 16.40 5.89 -2.30
CA SER A 118 16.16 4.47 -2.61
C SER A 118 15.54 3.78 -1.39
N ALA A 119 15.14 2.53 -1.52
CA ALA A 119 14.57 1.76 -0.41
C ALA A 119 15.06 0.31 -0.39
N GLU A 120 15.15 -0.25 0.81
CA GLU A 120 15.30 -1.68 1.06
C GLU A 120 14.03 -2.22 1.68
N ILE A 121 13.50 -3.33 1.16
CA ILE A 121 12.32 -4.03 1.67
C ILE A 121 12.71 -5.43 2.12
N SER A 122 12.28 -5.84 3.29
CA SER A 122 12.38 -7.20 3.80
C SER A 122 11.14 -7.97 3.40
N PHE A 123 11.28 -8.89 2.43
CA PHE A 123 10.15 -9.62 1.86
C PHE A 123 9.40 -10.45 2.90
N ASP A 124 10.12 -11.11 3.79
CA ASP A 124 9.60 -11.93 4.87
C ASP A 124 8.77 -11.16 5.91
N LYS A 125 8.92 -9.83 5.96
CA LYS A 125 8.18 -8.93 6.87
C LYS A 125 6.95 -8.29 6.25
N LEU A 126 6.68 -8.55 4.98
CA LEU A 126 5.50 -8.01 4.33
C LEU A 126 4.23 -8.63 4.93
N PRO A 127 3.26 -7.82 5.41
CA PRO A 127 1.99 -8.36 5.86
C PRO A 127 1.18 -8.85 4.68
N LEU A 128 0.76 -10.12 4.72
CA LEU A 128 -0.02 -10.77 3.67
C LEU A 128 -1.39 -11.18 4.20
N LEU A 129 -2.40 -11.12 3.35
CA LEU A 129 -3.69 -11.74 3.62
C LEU A 129 -3.55 -13.26 3.76
N PRO A 130 -4.40 -13.92 4.56
CA PRO A 130 -4.33 -15.36 4.73
C PRO A 130 -4.41 -16.12 3.41
N ASN A 131 -3.73 -17.27 3.34
CA ASN A 131 -3.78 -18.22 2.23
C ASN A 131 -3.32 -17.69 0.85
N ILE A 132 -2.71 -16.50 0.78
CA ILE A 132 -2.28 -15.89 -0.50
C ILE A 132 -1.34 -16.80 -1.28
N LEU A 133 -0.38 -17.45 -0.62
CA LEU A 133 0.58 -18.35 -1.28
C LEU A 133 -0.13 -19.49 -2.02
N LYS A 134 -1.15 -20.10 -1.39
CA LYS A 134 -1.97 -21.13 -2.01
C LYS A 134 -2.67 -20.65 -3.29
N TYR A 135 -3.14 -19.39 -3.30
CA TYR A 135 -3.79 -18.83 -4.48
C TYR A 135 -2.79 -18.51 -5.59
N ILE A 136 -1.57 -18.06 -5.23
CA ILE A 136 -0.49 -17.88 -6.22
C ILE A 136 -0.11 -19.20 -6.87
N GLU A 137 0.02 -20.28 -6.09
CA GLU A 137 0.29 -21.65 -6.60
C GLU A 137 -0.81 -22.16 -7.54
N ASN A 138 -2.05 -21.66 -7.43
CA ASN A 138 -3.17 -21.95 -8.33
C ASN A 138 -3.34 -20.86 -9.42
N ASP A 139 -2.26 -20.19 -9.80
CA ASP A 139 -2.21 -19.17 -10.87
C ASP A 139 -3.19 -18.00 -10.68
N CYS A 140 -3.54 -17.65 -9.44
CA CYS A 140 -4.43 -16.52 -9.16
C CYS A 140 -3.69 -15.18 -9.14
N VAL A 141 -2.69 -15.01 -10.00
CA VAL A 141 -1.98 -13.74 -10.17
C VAL A 141 -2.71 -12.89 -11.21
N PRO A 142 -3.13 -11.65 -10.86
CA PRO A 142 -3.82 -10.80 -11.83
C PRO A 142 -2.91 -10.34 -12.96
N GLY A 143 -3.45 -10.18 -14.16
CA GLY A 143 -2.69 -9.62 -15.29
C GLY A 143 -2.14 -8.19 -15.03
N GLY A 144 -2.73 -7.48 -14.07
CA GLY A 144 -2.21 -6.20 -13.58
C GLY A 144 -0.82 -6.29 -12.98
N THR A 145 -0.51 -7.38 -12.29
CA THR A 145 0.82 -7.64 -11.71
C THR A 145 1.92 -7.66 -12.77
N GLN A 146 1.67 -8.35 -13.89
CA GLN A 146 2.64 -8.37 -14.99
C GLN A 146 2.80 -7.00 -15.63
N ARG A 147 1.69 -6.30 -15.93
CA ARG A 147 1.75 -4.93 -16.47
C ARG A 147 2.48 -3.96 -15.55
N ASN A 148 2.28 -4.07 -14.26
CA ASN A 148 3.00 -3.31 -13.25
C ASN A 148 4.51 -3.58 -13.34
N PHE A 149 4.90 -4.85 -13.32
CA PHE A 149 6.31 -5.23 -13.44
C PHE A 149 6.93 -4.79 -14.76
N ASP A 150 6.25 -4.93 -15.88
CA ASP A 150 6.72 -4.49 -17.20
C ASP A 150 6.95 -2.96 -17.24
N SER A 151 6.15 -2.21 -16.47
CA SER A 151 6.23 -0.75 -16.41
C SER A 151 7.41 -0.21 -15.60
N TYR A 152 7.83 -0.91 -14.54
CA TYR A 152 8.82 -0.36 -13.59
C TYR A 152 9.79 -1.39 -13.00
N GLY A 153 9.71 -2.66 -13.39
CA GLY A 153 10.53 -3.73 -12.82
C GLY A 153 12.03 -3.57 -13.06
N ASP A 154 12.41 -2.79 -14.07
CA ASP A 154 13.81 -2.39 -14.34
C ASP A 154 14.44 -1.57 -13.20
N GLN A 155 13.62 -0.97 -12.33
CA GLN A 155 14.05 -0.15 -11.20
C GLN A 155 14.12 -0.92 -9.88
N ILE A 156 13.76 -2.20 -9.90
CA ILE A 156 13.74 -3.08 -8.74
C ILE A 156 14.87 -4.11 -8.89
N SER A 157 15.45 -4.57 -7.77
CA SER A 157 16.39 -5.69 -7.77
C SER A 157 15.75 -6.94 -8.39
N ARG A 158 16.58 -7.93 -8.76
CA ARG A 158 16.07 -9.19 -9.31
C ARG A 158 15.05 -9.81 -8.34
N LEU A 159 13.89 -10.20 -8.87
CA LEU A 159 12.82 -10.82 -8.15
C LEU A 159 12.59 -12.26 -8.58
N SER A 160 12.23 -13.12 -7.65
CA SER A 160 11.58 -14.40 -7.95
C SER A 160 10.14 -14.16 -8.45
N ASN A 161 9.52 -15.19 -9.02
CA ASN A 161 8.11 -15.10 -9.42
C ASN A 161 7.17 -14.82 -8.25
N LEU A 162 7.45 -15.39 -7.08
CA LEU A 162 6.67 -15.17 -5.87
C LEU A 162 6.75 -13.71 -5.40
N GLU A 163 7.96 -13.19 -5.28
CA GLU A 163 8.19 -11.80 -4.86
C GLU A 163 7.48 -10.82 -5.82
N ARG A 164 7.64 -11.03 -7.12
CA ARG A 164 6.96 -10.23 -8.14
C ARG A 164 5.44 -10.31 -7.98
N SER A 165 4.88 -11.51 -7.77
CA SER A 165 3.44 -11.70 -7.60
C SER A 165 2.87 -10.97 -6.40
N ILE A 166 3.67 -10.71 -5.38
CA ILE A 166 3.24 -10.04 -4.14
C ILE A 166 3.44 -8.53 -4.21
N ILE A 167 4.68 -8.07 -4.52
CA ILE A 167 4.95 -6.62 -4.42
C ILE A 167 4.40 -5.81 -5.58
N CYS A 168 4.12 -6.45 -6.73
CA CYS A 168 3.48 -5.83 -7.88
C CYS A 168 1.97 -6.09 -7.95
N ASP A 169 1.38 -6.82 -6.95
CA ASP A 169 -0.06 -7.11 -6.90
C ASP A 169 -0.88 -5.83 -6.78
N PRO A 170 -1.78 -5.51 -7.73
CA PRO A 170 -2.64 -4.34 -7.61
C PRO A 170 -3.57 -4.48 -6.41
N GLN A 171 -3.65 -3.45 -5.58
CA GLN A 171 -4.52 -3.41 -4.43
C GLN A 171 -5.77 -2.57 -4.71
N THR A 172 -6.90 -2.98 -4.16
CA THR A 172 -8.12 -2.17 -4.07
C THR A 172 -8.31 -1.78 -2.62
N SER A 173 -8.40 -0.48 -2.34
CA SER A 173 -8.50 0.03 -0.97
C SER A 173 -7.40 -0.51 -0.06
N GLY A 174 -6.17 -0.53 -0.56
CA GLY A 174 -5.00 -1.00 0.18
C GLY A 174 -4.66 -0.09 1.37
N GLY A 175 -3.62 -0.46 2.10
CA GLY A 175 -3.15 0.29 3.27
C GLY A 175 -2.33 1.51 2.90
N LEU A 176 -1.96 2.25 3.93
CA LEU A 176 -1.00 3.35 3.81
C LEU A 176 0.42 2.81 3.92
N LEU A 177 1.26 3.19 2.98
CA LEU A 177 2.72 3.09 3.08
C LEU A 177 3.22 4.36 3.76
N VAL A 178 3.88 4.18 4.89
CA VAL A 178 4.29 5.29 5.78
C VAL A 178 5.80 5.26 5.97
N SER A 179 6.45 6.40 5.78
CA SER A 179 7.88 6.64 6.04
C SER A 179 8.02 7.44 7.32
N VAL A 180 8.68 6.86 8.33
CA VAL A 180 8.75 7.38 9.69
C VAL A 180 10.21 7.57 10.11
N SER A 181 10.56 8.77 10.58
CA SER A 181 11.90 9.03 11.11
C SER A 181 12.16 8.26 12.41
N ASN A 182 13.43 7.95 12.69
CA ASN A 182 13.80 7.20 13.90
C ASN A 182 13.34 7.89 15.19
N GLU A 183 13.36 9.24 15.21
CA GLU A 183 12.95 10.04 16.39
C GLU A 183 11.44 9.94 16.67
N ALA A 184 10.64 9.65 15.65
CA ALA A 184 9.19 9.55 15.75
C ALA A 184 8.67 8.12 15.93
N LEU A 185 9.54 7.10 15.88
CA LEU A 185 9.11 5.69 15.94
C LEU A 185 8.28 5.40 17.19
N GLY A 186 8.72 5.83 18.37
CA GLY A 186 7.99 5.57 19.61
C GLY A 186 6.60 6.21 19.65
N GLU A 187 6.45 7.43 19.11
CA GLU A 187 5.14 8.10 19.00
C GLU A 187 4.25 7.39 17.98
N PHE A 188 4.83 7.01 16.84
CA PHE A 188 4.13 6.29 15.78
C PHE A 188 3.63 4.91 16.28
N GLU A 189 4.49 4.08 16.86
CA GLU A 189 4.15 2.75 17.35
C GLU A 189 3.06 2.81 18.42
N LYS A 190 3.18 3.74 19.37
CA LYS A 190 2.15 3.97 20.38
C LYS A 190 0.80 4.37 19.76
N LEU A 191 0.81 5.23 18.73
CA LEU A 191 -0.42 5.59 18.03
C LEU A 191 -1.03 4.37 17.32
N MET A 192 -0.21 3.53 16.68
CA MET A 192 -0.67 2.31 16.01
C MET A 192 -1.31 1.35 17.02
N GLU A 193 -0.63 1.08 18.13
CA GLU A 193 -1.12 0.21 19.20
C GLU A 193 -2.46 0.69 19.77
N LEU A 194 -2.60 1.98 20.08
CA LEU A 194 -3.84 2.60 20.57
C LEU A 194 -5.01 2.48 19.58
N ASN A 195 -4.72 2.26 18.30
CA ASN A 195 -5.73 2.04 17.26
C ASN A 195 -5.86 0.57 16.84
N GLY A 196 -5.27 -0.36 17.62
CA GLY A 196 -5.36 -1.80 17.38
C GLY A 196 -4.55 -2.29 16.18
N LEU A 197 -3.55 -1.52 15.74
CA LEU A 197 -2.65 -1.86 14.65
C LEU A 197 -1.28 -2.27 15.21
N ASN A 198 -0.94 -3.55 15.10
CA ASN A 198 0.39 -4.06 15.41
C ASN A 198 1.20 -4.14 14.12
N LEU A 199 1.96 -3.10 13.83
CA LEU A 199 2.74 -3.00 12.59
C LEU A 199 4.20 -3.36 12.84
N ASN A 200 4.74 -4.19 11.97
CA ASN A 200 6.18 -4.43 11.90
C ASN A 200 6.82 -3.57 10.80
N PRO A 201 8.06 -3.11 10.99
CA PRO A 201 8.81 -2.50 9.91
C PRO A 201 8.94 -3.44 8.72
N ILE A 202 8.61 -2.96 7.53
CA ILE A 202 8.76 -3.72 6.28
C ILE A 202 10.05 -3.40 5.52
N GLY A 203 10.76 -2.35 5.94
CA GLY A 203 11.97 -1.90 5.27
C GLY A 203 12.41 -0.53 5.76
N LYS A 204 13.29 0.09 4.99
CA LYS A 204 13.83 1.41 5.28
C LYS A 204 14.14 2.20 4.00
N ILE A 205 14.15 3.52 4.12
CA ILE A 205 14.64 4.43 3.10
C ILE A 205 16.19 4.48 3.16
N THR A 206 16.82 4.41 2.01
CA THR A 206 18.26 4.47 1.86
C THR A 206 18.71 5.62 0.98
N LYS A 207 19.98 5.95 1.04
CA LYS A 207 20.57 6.95 0.13
C LYS A 207 20.43 6.46 -1.31
N LYS A 208 19.99 7.36 -2.20
CA LYS A 208 19.97 7.08 -3.63
C LYS A 208 21.38 6.70 -4.10
N ASN A 209 21.45 5.61 -4.85
CA ASN A 209 22.65 5.17 -5.51
C ASN A 209 22.32 4.99 -7.00
N ASP A 210 22.88 5.83 -7.85
CA ASP A 210 22.57 5.82 -9.29
C ASP A 210 23.10 4.57 -10.00
N GLU A 211 24.03 3.83 -9.39
CA GLU A 211 24.56 2.56 -9.88
C GLU A 211 23.72 1.35 -9.45
N SER A 212 22.74 1.54 -8.56
CA SER A 212 21.90 0.47 -8.02
C SER A 212 20.43 0.66 -8.38
N LYS A 213 19.64 -0.39 -8.16
CA LYS A 213 18.20 -0.31 -8.29
C LYS A 213 17.58 0.60 -7.22
N THR A 214 16.50 1.28 -7.56
CA THR A 214 15.79 2.17 -6.62
C THR A 214 15.19 1.40 -5.45
N ILE A 215 14.63 0.20 -5.70
CA ILE A 215 14.16 -0.71 -4.65
C ILE A 215 15.02 -1.98 -4.65
N VAL A 216 15.54 -2.32 -3.48
CA VAL A 216 16.24 -3.58 -3.23
C VAL A 216 15.38 -4.45 -2.32
N LEU A 217 14.99 -5.63 -2.80
CA LEU A 217 14.31 -6.65 -2.01
C LEU A 217 15.34 -7.56 -1.33
N LYS A 218 15.15 -7.85 -0.05
CA LYS A 218 15.99 -8.72 0.79
C LYS A 218 15.16 -9.82 1.43
#